data_ee19af50b5fd47bc29ee1bbe4207938a
#
_entry.id   ee19af50b5fd47bc29ee1bbe4207938a
#
_cell.length_a   1.000
_cell.length_b   1.000
_cell.length_c   1.000
_cell.angle_alpha   90.00
_cell.angle_beta   90.00
_cell.angle_gamma   90.00
#
_symmetry.space_group_name_H-M   'P 1'
#
loop_
_entity.id
_entity.type
_entity.pdbx_description
1 polymer ?
#
loop_
_entity_poly.entity_id
_entity_poly.type
_entity_poly.pdbx_seq_one_letter_code
_entity_poly.pdbx_strand_id
1 'polypeptide(L)'
;MTHNRPIEQNQRMPIIDILRGWALFSVIIINYLSIYNWNNHSLNKKADHINSILENICEIILGSKGWSLLAILFGFGFSVLLKNVSVNAQANYLFFVKRMLWLFLIALINTIFFGGDILHDYVLLGFLVLLFYRLSYQSLFIIGLSILLLTPFLQSFLGNHQLLFLPKARDKFYQLYDNNNLIDHIKANFFMRYQWMLRLSYAIVFHLIQLGCLLIGVALHRSNYFFILQTNLKLLNRILIISLLVSIALFFLQFFIEKFEWKLNDYYNLYYPEKLLIMIFTSSCIIWLYVSGKVKYIFSALQKIGKMTLTNYLIQNIVSFVLFIYLKPNWDLQWYFLTACGVFIIQILYSKWWLKKYNYGVIEWLWRCLSYGRIFQLKK
;
A
#
# COMPACT_ATOMS: atom_id res chain seq x y z
N MET A 1 -19.93 16.75 -26.98
CA MET A 1 -18.80 16.13 -26.26
C MET A 1 -18.81 16.63 -24.83
N THR A 2 -19.35 15.85 -23.90
CA THR A 2 -19.40 16.22 -22.47
C THR A 2 -17.99 16.09 -21.89
N HIS A 3 -17.35 17.22 -21.62
CA HIS A 3 -16.01 17.25 -21.06
C HIS A 3 -16.02 16.71 -19.63
N ASN A 4 -15.37 15.54 -19.42
CA ASN A 4 -15.06 15.06 -18.10
C ASN A 4 -14.20 16.09 -17.35
N ARG A 5 -14.79 16.77 -16.36
CA ARG A 5 -14.05 17.78 -15.57
C ARG A 5 -13.24 17.08 -14.47
N PRO A 6 -11.95 17.37 -14.34
CA PRO A 6 -11.18 16.91 -13.20
C PRO A 6 -11.73 17.49 -11.90
N ILE A 7 -11.53 16.78 -10.78
CA ILE A 7 -11.86 17.31 -9.45
C ILE A 7 -11.09 18.62 -9.23
N GLU A 8 -11.79 19.68 -8.90
CA GLU A 8 -11.18 20.94 -8.52
C GLU A 8 -10.34 20.78 -7.25
N GLN A 9 -9.22 21.48 -7.16
CA GLN A 9 -8.30 21.34 -6.01
C GLN A 9 -8.99 21.68 -4.68
N ASN A 10 -10.01 22.53 -4.70
CA ASN A 10 -10.79 22.94 -3.52
C ASN A 10 -11.69 21.83 -2.95
N GLN A 11 -11.96 20.77 -3.70
CA GLN A 11 -12.77 19.60 -3.26
C GLN A 11 -11.96 18.47 -2.64
N ARG A 12 -10.63 18.60 -2.58
CA ARG A 12 -9.76 17.56 -2.00
C ARG A 12 -9.78 17.63 -0.48
N MET A 13 -9.96 16.47 0.14
CA MET A 13 -9.86 16.31 1.59
C MET A 13 -8.39 16.19 2.01
N PRO A 14 -7.81 17.14 2.76
CA PRO A 14 -6.39 17.09 3.16
C PRO A 14 -6.01 15.81 3.89
N ILE A 15 -6.92 15.25 4.71
CA ILE A 15 -6.69 14.06 5.49
C ILE A 15 -6.37 12.82 4.63
N ILE A 16 -6.97 12.70 3.45
CA ILE A 16 -6.70 11.60 2.51
C ILE A 16 -5.25 11.67 2.01
N ASP A 17 -4.77 12.87 1.68
CA ASP A 17 -3.39 13.04 1.23
C ASP A 17 -2.40 12.83 2.40
N ILE A 18 -2.76 13.22 3.64
CA ILE A 18 -1.95 12.96 4.84
C ILE A 18 -1.82 11.45 5.06
N LEU A 19 -2.92 10.69 5.00
CA LEU A 19 -2.92 9.24 5.16
C LEU A 19 -2.12 8.54 4.05
N ARG A 20 -2.18 9.04 2.80
CA ARG A 20 -1.31 8.54 1.71
C ARG A 20 0.16 8.79 2.00
N GLY A 21 0.52 9.96 2.51
CA GLY A 21 1.89 10.28 2.90
C GLY A 21 2.42 9.36 4.00
N TRP A 22 1.60 9.07 5.02
CA TRP A 22 1.93 8.10 6.06
C TRP A 22 2.07 6.68 5.52
N ALA A 23 1.13 6.24 4.69
CA ALA A 23 1.19 4.92 4.08
C ALA A 23 2.45 4.75 3.22
N LEU A 24 2.87 5.79 2.49
CA LEU A 24 4.08 5.77 1.69
C LEU A 24 5.35 5.69 2.55
N PHE A 25 5.37 6.32 3.73
CA PHE A 25 6.44 6.15 4.72
C PHE A 25 6.55 4.69 5.19
N SER A 26 5.41 4.07 5.50
CA SER A 26 5.38 2.65 5.87
C SER A 26 5.92 1.76 4.74
N VAL A 27 5.50 2.03 3.50
CA VAL A 27 5.90 1.23 2.32
C VAL A 27 7.41 1.32 2.06
N ILE A 28 8.03 2.51 2.11
CA ILE A 28 9.48 2.63 1.86
C ILE A 28 10.29 1.87 2.90
N ILE A 29 9.95 1.97 4.18
CA ILE A 29 10.66 1.25 5.23
C ILE A 29 10.59 -0.26 4.97
N ILE A 30 9.39 -0.80 4.79
CA ILE A 30 9.21 -2.25 4.61
C ILE A 30 9.85 -2.76 3.30
N ASN A 31 9.77 -2.01 2.21
CA ASN A 31 10.42 -2.39 0.96
C ASN A 31 11.94 -2.45 1.11
N TYR A 32 12.55 -1.48 1.79
CA TYR A 32 14.01 -1.45 1.98
C TYR A 32 14.48 -2.57 2.91
N LEU A 33 13.73 -2.85 3.99
CA LEU A 33 14.03 -4.00 4.86
C LEU A 33 13.84 -5.34 4.12
N SER A 34 12.85 -5.45 3.23
CA SER A 34 12.69 -6.63 2.39
C SER A 34 13.88 -6.85 1.44
N ILE A 35 14.42 -5.79 0.85
CA ILE A 35 15.62 -5.86 0.02
C ILE A 35 16.84 -6.30 0.83
N TYR A 36 16.99 -5.83 2.09
CA TYR A 36 18.01 -6.33 2.99
C TYR A 36 17.91 -7.85 3.16
N ASN A 37 16.72 -8.37 3.41
CA ASN A 37 16.48 -9.80 3.57
C ASN A 37 16.79 -10.58 2.27
N TRP A 38 16.51 -10.01 1.09
CA TRP A 38 16.89 -10.62 -0.19
C TRP A 38 18.41 -10.64 -0.39
N ASN A 39 19.10 -9.55 -0.07
CA ASN A 39 20.56 -9.47 -0.22
C ASN A 39 21.32 -10.39 0.75
N ASN A 40 20.72 -10.73 1.88
CA ASN A 40 21.34 -11.53 2.93
C ASN A 40 20.74 -12.94 3.09
N HIS A 41 19.95 -13.41 2.12
CA HIS A 41 19.23 -14.69 2.21
C HIS A 41 20.12 -15.93 2.39
N SER A 42 21.36 -15.91 1.89
CA SER A 42 22.34 -17.00 1.99
C SER A 42 23.23 -16.89 3.23
N LEU A 43 23.23 -15.75 3.91
CA LEU A 43 24.03 -15.54 5.09
C LEU A 43 23.28 -16.08 6.31
N ASN A 44 23.76 -17.19 6.89
CA ASN A 44 23.40 -17.61 8.25
C ASN A 44 23.97 -16.59 9.27
N LYS A 45 23.73 -15.30 9.06
CA LYS A 45 24.03 -14.30 10.09
C LYS A 45 23.13 -14.66 11.27
N LYS A 46 23.71 -15.12 12.38
CA LYS A 46 23.04 -15.07 13.68
C LYS A 46 22.46 -13.67 13.77
N ALA A 47 21.12 -13.59 13.83
CA ALA A 47 20.44 -12.32 13.87
C ALA A 47 21.09 -11.49 14.98
N ASP A 48 21.77 -10.43 14.60
CA ASP A 48 22.28 -9.47 15.58
C ASP A 48 21.07 -8.99 16.38
N HIS A 49 21.18 -9.02 17.70
CA HIS A 49 20.04 -8.74 18.58
C HIS A 49 19.40 -7.37 18.25
N ILE A 50 20.20 -6.39 17.85
CA ILE A 50 19.74 -5.05 17.48
C ILE A 50 18.95 -5.10 16.17
N ASN A 51 19.41 -5.84 15.16
CA ASN A 51 18.73 -5.98 13.88
C ASN A 51 17.37 -6.68 14.03
N SER A 52 17.29 -7.72 14.88
CA SER A 52 16.03 -8.42 15.13
C SER A 52 15.00 -7.56 15.87
N ILE A 53 15.44 -6.73 16.83
CA ILE A 53 14.57 -5.78 17.52
C ILE A 53 14.04 -4.73 16.53
N LEU A 54 14.91 -4.14 15.70
CA LEU A 54 14.52 -3.14 14.72
C LEU A 54 13.53 -3.71 13.70
N GLU A 55 13.78 -4.91 13.19
CA GLU A 55 12.87 -5.59 12.25
C GLU A 55 11.50 -5.83 12.88
N ASN A 56 11.46 -6.35 14.11
CA ASN A 56 10.22 -6.60 14.83
C ASN A 56 9.44 -5.30 15.09
N ILE A 57 10.09 -4.22 15.52
CA ILE A 57 9.45 -2.93 15.75
C ILE A 57 8.87 -2.39 14.41
N CYS A 58 9.65 -2.44 13.34
CA CYS A 58 9.19 -2.00 12.02
C CYS A 58 8.01 -2.86 11.53
N GLU A 59 8.06 -4.18 11.71
CA GLU A 59 6.98 -5.08 11.34
C GLU A 59 5.71 -4.84 12.16
N ILE A 60 5.82 -4.62 13.47
CA ILE A 60 4.67 -4.34 14.35
C ILE A 60 4.04 -2.99 14.00
N ILE A 61 4.82 -1.93 13.75
CA ILE A 61 4.28 -0.58 13.55
C ILE A 61 3.92 -0.32 12.08
N LEU A 62 4.71 -0.81 11.12
CA LEU A 62 4.63 -0.47 9.70
C LEU A 62 4.27 -1.65 8.79
N GLY A 63 4.65 -2.88 9.14
CA GLY A 63 4.44 -4.07 8.32
C GLY A 63 2.98 -4.27 7.90
N SER A 64 2.75 -4.49 6.63
CA SER A 64 1.44 -4.68 6.00
C SER A 64 0.43 -3.52 6.12
N LYS A 65 0.66 -2.50 6.98
CA LYS A 65 -0.28 -1.39 7.19
C LYS A 65 -0.23 -0.38 6.05
N GLY A 66 0.96 -0.12 5.50
CA GLY A 66 1.15 0.84 4.41
C GLY A 66 0.40 0.45 3.15
N TRP A 67 0.61 -0.75 2.65
CA TRP A 67 -0.06 -1.20 1.43
C TRP A 67 -1.57 -1.46 1.62
N SER A 68 -2.01 -1.94 2.80
CA SER A 68 -3.43 -2.10 3.10
C SER A 68 -4.15 -0.74 3.16
N LEU A 69 -3.53 0.25 3.81
CA LEU A 69 -4.05 1.62 3.83
C LEU A 69 -4.07 2.23 2.43
N LEU A 70 -3.02 2.04 1.62
CA LEU A 70 -3.01 2.48 0.22
C LEU A 70 -4.12 1.82 -0.58
N ALA A 71 -4.40 0.52 -0.39
CA ALA A 71 -5.51 -0.16 -1.05
C ALA A 71 -6.87 0.49 -0.71
N ILE A 72 -7.12 0.79 0.57
CA ILE A 72 -8.34 1.54 0.99
C ILE A 72 -8.40 2.91 0.30
N LEU A 73 -7.29 3.67 0.29
CA LEU A 73 -7.24 5.00 -0.31
C LEU A 73 -7.29 4.97 -1.84
N PHE A 74 -6.87 3.88 -2.49
CA PHE A 74 -7.08 3.65 -3.92
C PHE A 74 -8.56 3.36 -4.22
N GLY A 75 -9.20 2.47 -3.44
CA GLY A 75 -10.64 2.21 -3.53
C GLY A 75 -11.47 3.49 -3.35
N PHE A 76 -11.12 4.32 -2.36
CA PHE A 76 -11.67 5.65 -2.19
C PHE A 76 -11.50 6.50 -3.46
N GLY A 77 -10.28 6.54 -4.01
CA GLY A 77 -9.98 7.28 -5.24
C GLY A 77 -10.74 6.76 -6.46
N PHE A 78 -10.94 5.44 -6.59
CA PHE A 78 -11.74 4.85 -7.66
C PHE A 78 -13.20 5.28 -7.58
N SER A 79 -13.77 5.30 -6.37
CA SER A 79 -15.13 5.77 -6.15
C SER A 79 -15.31 7.26 -6.51
N VAL A 80 -14.33 8.10 -6.16
CA VAL A 80 -14.31 9.51 -6.54
C VAL A 80 -14.28 9.69 -8.06
N LEU A 81 -13.43 8.92 -8.75
CA LEU A 81 -13.32 8.96 -10.20
C LEU A 81 -14.62 8.60 -10.89
N LEU A 82 -15.22 7.49 -10.47
CA LEU A 82 -16.46 6.99 -11.08
C LEU A 82 -17.66 7.91 -10.82
N LYS A 83 -17.69 8.64 -9.71
CA LYS A 83 -18.74 9.63 -9.40
C LYS A 83 -18.65 10.87 -10.28
N ASN A 84 -17.45 11.33 -10.61
CA ASN A 84 -17.24 12.62 -11.29
C ASN A 84 -17.21 12.55 -12.82
N VAL A 85 -17.28 11.35 -13.38
CA VAL A 85 -17.30 11.18 -14.83
C VAL A 85 -18.76 11.07 -15.27
N SER A 86 -19.25 12.11 -15.90
CA SER A 86 -20.55 12.37 -16.53
C SER A 86 -21.76 11.42 -16.34
N VAL A 87 -22.95 11.93 -16.57
CA VAL A 87 -24.26 11.26 -16.52
C VAL A 87 -24.34 9.98 -17.40
N ASN A 88 -23.39 9.76 -18.34
CA ASN A 88 -23.37 8.60 -19.22
C ASN A 88 -22.49 7.48 -18.62
N ALA A 89 -23.12 6.44 -18.07
CA ALA A 89 -22.44 5.31 -17.41
C ALA A 89 -21.39 4.62 -18.30
N GLN A 90 -21.62 4.48 -19.59
CA GLN A 90 -20.71 3.83 -20.52
C GLN A 90 -19.40 4.61 -20.72
N ALA A 91 -19.50 5.94 -20.83
CA ALA A 91 -18.32 6.81 -20.92
C ALA A 91 -17.47 6.76 -19.62
N ASN A 92 -18.10 6.54 -18.47
CA ASN A 92 -17.44 6.39 -17.18
C ASN A 92 -16.57 5.13 -17.09
N TYR A 93 -17.12 3.99 -17.55
CA TYR A 93 -16.38 2.72 -17.55
C TYR A 93 -15.18 2.78 -18.51
N LEU A 94 -15.37 3.29 -19.72
CA LEU A 94 -14.27 3.43 -20.70
C LEU A 94 -13.16 4.33 -20.17
N PHE A 95 -13.50 5.44 -19.53
CA PHE A 95 -12.53 6.33 -18.90
C PHE A 95 -11.76 5.60 -17.79
N PHE A 96 -12.46 4.86 -16.93
CA PHE A 96 -11.84 4.09 -15.86
C PHE A 96 -10.90 3.02 -16.42
N VAL A 97 -11.35 2.25 -17.41
CA VAL A 97 -10.53 1.23 -18.09
C VAL A 97 -9.26 1.86 -18.68
N LYS A 98 -9.39 2.94 -19.45
CA LYS A 98 -8.26 3.66 -20.01
C LYS A 98 -7.28 4.11 -18.93
N ARG A 99 -7.79 4.60 -17.80
CA ARG A 99 -6.98 5.03 -16.67
C ARG A 99 -6.23 3.87 -16.01
N MET A 100 -6.86 2.71 -15.89
CA MET A 100 -6.22 1.49 -15.37
C MET A 100 -5.15 0.95 -16.33
N LEU A 101 -5.39 0.99 -17.64
CA LEU A 101 -4.39 0.57 -18.64
C LEU A 101 -3.13 1.45 -18.59
N TRP A 102 -3.27 2.76 -18.46
CA TRP A 102 -2.11 3.64 -18.28
C TRP A 102 -1.40 3.40 -16.94
N LEU A 103 -2.13 3.10 -15.87
CA LEU A 103 -1.53 2.72 -14.59
C LEU A 103 -0.78 1.40 -14.71
N PHE A 104 -1.29 0.44 -15.48
CA PHE A 104 -0.60 -0.82 -15.77
C PHE A 104 0.73 -0.60 -16.48
N LEU A 105 0.80 0.28 -17.48
CA LEU A 105 2.06 0.63 -18.15
C LEU A 105 3.07 1.29 -17.19
N ILE A 106 2.60 2.15 -16.29
CA ILE A 106 3.45 2.74 -15.25
C ILE A 106 3.97 1.64 -14.30
N ALA A 107 3.12 0.68 -13.93
CA ALA A 107 3.48 -0.46 -13.10
C ALA A 107 4.50 -1.38 -13.79
N LEU A 108 4.37 -1.64 -15.09
CA LEU A 108 5.36 -2.38 -15.87
C LEU A 108 6.75 -1.72 -15.82
N ILE A 109 6.80 -0.40 -15.98
CA ILE A 109 8.05 0.36 -15.85
C ILE A 109 8.61 0.24 -14.42
N ASN A 110 7.74 0.32 -13.41
CA ASN A 110 8.15 0.19 -12.02
C ASN A 110 8.70 -1.19 -11.68
N THR A 111 8.19 -2.26 -12.32
CA THR A 111 8.69 -3.64 -12.13
C THR A 111 10.16 -3.79 -12.55
N ILE A 112 10.67 -2.97 -13.45
CA ILE A 112 12.11 -2.94 -13.78
C ILE A 112 12.94 -2.72 -12.53
N PHE A 113 12.46 -1.88 -11.62
CA PHE A 113 13.18 -1.45 -10.42
C PHE A 113 12.80 -2.25 -9.16
N PHE A 114 11.57 -2.79 -9.09
CA PHE A 114 11.10 -3.47 -7.89
C PHE A 114 10.04 -4.53 -8.20
N GLY A 115 10.38 -5.80 -7.98
CA GLY A 115 9.50 -6.94 -8.25
C GLY A 115 8.29 -7.05 -7.30
N GLY A 116 8.38 -6.45 -6.10
CA GLY A 116 7.29 -6.39 -5.10
C GLY A 116 6.27 -5.28 -5.35
N ASP A 117 6.12 -4.81 -6.59
CA ASP A 117 5.22 -3.70 -6.94
C ASP A 117 3.75 -4.03 -6.71
N ILE A 118 3.04 -3.12 -6.02
CA ILE A 118 1.60 -3.25 -5.69
C ILE A 118 0.68 -2.60 -6.74
N LEU A 119 1.21 -1.81 -7.68
CA LEU A 119 0.39 -1.09 -8.65
C LEU A 119 -0.32 -2.04 -9.62
N HIS A 120 0.32 -3.16 -9.99
CA HIS A 120 -0.30 -4.20 -10.80
C HIS A 120 -1.55 -4.78 -10.13
N ASP A 121 -1.46 -5.04 -8.82
CA ASP A 121 -2.58 -5.59 -8.06
C ASP A 121 -3.74 -4.61 -8.05
N TYR A 122 -3.46 -3.31 -7.85
CA TYR A 122 -4.50 -2.29 -7.89
C TYR A 122 -5.16 -2.16 -9.26
N VAL A 123 -4.44 -2.41 -10.35
CA VAL A 123 -5.04 -2.46 -11.70
C VAL A 123 -5.96 -3.67 -11.83
N LEU A 124 -5.47 -4.87 -11.54
CA LEU A 124 -6.25 -6.11 -11.66
C LEU A 124 -7.49 -6.08 -10.77
N LEU A 125 -7.31 -5.72 -9.49
CA LEU A 125 -8.39 -5.65 -8.53
C LEU A 125 -9.31 -4.45 -8.79
N GLY A 126 -8.81 -3.37 -9.38
CA GLY A 126 -9.61 -2.25 -9.83
C GLY A 126 -10.67 -2.66 -10.87
N PHE A 127 -10.33 -3.56 -11.79
CA PHE A 127 -11.33 -4.14 -12.70
C PHE A 127 -12.36 -4.99 -11.95
N LEU A 128 -11.96 -5.77 -10.94
CA LEU A 128 -12.91 -6.52 -10.12
C LEU A 128 -13.83 -5.59 -9.30
N VAL A 129 -13.34 -4.46 -8.81
CA VAL A 129 -14.17 -3.47 -8.10
C VAL A 129 -15.32 -2.96 -8.98
N LEU A 130 -15.14 -2.88 -10.31
CA LEU A 130 -16.24 -2.49 -11.22
C LEU A 130 -17.41 -3.45 -11.17
N LEU A 131 -17.22 -4.75 -10.93
CA LEU A 131 -18.31 -5.73 -10.82
C LEU A 131 -19.20 -5.42 -9.62
N PHE A 132 -18.62 -4.91 -8.54
CA PHE A 132 -19.31 -4.57 -7.30
C PHE A 132 -19.79 -3.12 -7.24
N TYR A 133 -19.38 -2.28 -8.20
CA TYR A 133 -19.59 -0.83 -8.11
C TYR A 133 -21.05 -0.40 -8.03
N ARG A 134 -22.00 -1.16 -8.57
CA ARG A 134 -23.44 -0.87 -8.52
C ARG A 134 -24.08 -1.11 -7.15
N LEU A 135 -23.41 -1.86 -6.27
CA LEU A 135 -23.93 -2.18 -4.94
C LEU A 135 -23.97 -0.95 -4.03
N SER A 136 -24.82 -0.99 -3.02
CA SER A 136 -24.89 0.02 -1.96
C SER A 136 -23.56 0.11 -1.18
N TYR A 137 -23.28 1.25 -0.53
CA TYR A 137 -22.08 1.37 0.29
C TYR A 137 -22.07 0.39 1.47
N GLN A 138 -23.25 0.06 2.01
CA GLN A 138 -23.41 -0.94 3.07
C GLN A 138 -23.04 -2.34 2.58
N SER A 139 -23.55 -2.75 1.42
CA SER A 139 -23.21 -4.04 0.81
C SER A 139 -21.72 -4.14 0.49
N LEU A 140 -21.12 -3.07 -0.07
CA LEU A 140 -19.68 -3.03 -0.34
C LEU A 140 -18.84 -3.16 0.94
N PHE A 141 -19.26 -2.49 2.01
CA PHE A 141 -18.60 -2.59 3.30
C PHE A 141 -18.71 -4.00 3.89
N ILE A 142 -19.91 -4.61 3.86
CA ILE A 142 -20.15 -5.97 4.36
C ILE A 142 -19.33 -6.98 3.55
N ILE A 143 -19.38 -6.93 2.22
CA ILE A 143 -18.59 -7.84 1.36
C ILE A 143 -17.10 -7.68 1.61
N GLY A 144 -16.60 -6.44 1.65
CA GLY A 144 -15.19 -6.17 1.94
C GLY A 144 -14.76 -6.70 3.29
N LEU A 145 -15.56 -6.48 4.33
CA LEU A 145 -15.31 -6.98 5.69
C LEU A 145 -15.38 -8.52 5.74
N SER A 146 -16.36 -9.13 5.08
CA SER A 146 -16.48 -10.60 5.00
C SER A 146 -15.26 -11.22 4.34
N ILE A 147 -14.77 -10.64 3.25
CA ILE A 147 -13.53 -11.09 2.60
C ILE A 147 -12.35 -11.02 3.59
N LEU A 148 -12.19 -9.90 4.31
CA LEU A 148 -11.09 -9.73 5.27
C LEU A 148 -11.18 -10.72 6.45
N LEU A 149 -12.39 -11.06 6.90
CA LEU A 149 -12.60 -12.01 8.00
C LEU A 149 -12.48 -13.47 7.56
N LEU A 150 -12.79 -13.80 6.31
CA LEU A 150 -12.71 -15.17 5.80
C LEU A 150 -11.32 -15.53 5.26
N THR A 151 -10.57 -14.56 4.78
CA THR A 151 -9.22 -14.80 4.22
C THR A 151 -8.26 -15.49 5.20
N PRO A 152 -8.23 -15.20 6.52
CA PRO A 152 -7.39 -15.91 7.48
C PRO A 152 -7.64 -17.42 7.57
N PHE A 153 -8.89 -17.89 7.42
CA PHE A 153 -9.21 -19.31 7.33
C PHE A 153 -8.58 -19.94 6.08
N LEU A 154 -8.74 -19.26 4.95
CA LEU A 154 -8.14 -19.71 3.69
C LEU A 154 -6.61 -19.72 3.76
N GLN A 155 -6.00 -18.74 4.42
CA GLN A 155 -4.55 -18.68 4.63
C GLN A 155 -4.05 -19.88 5.44
N SER A 156 -4.71 -20.22 6.54
CA SER A 156 -4.38 -21.40 7.36
C SER A 156 -4.54 -22.69 6.57
N PHE A 157 -5.66 -22.84 5.86
CA PHE A 157 -5.89 -23.99 5.01
C PHE A 157 -4.79 -24.19 3.96
N LEU A 158 -4.44 -23.13 3.22
CA LEU A 158 -3.38 -23.18 2.20
C LEU A 158 -2.00 -23.42 2.82
N GLY A 159 -1.73 -22.87 4.00
CA GLY A 159 -0.49 -23.09 4.76
C GLY A 159 -0.32 -24.52 5.20
N ASN A 160 -1.34 -25.13 5.82
CA ASN A 160 -1.34 -26.51 6.31
C ASN A 160 -1.13 -27.53 5.18
N HIS A 161 -1.63 -27.23 3.99
CA HIS A 161 -1.41 -28.05 2.79
C HIS A 161 -0.13 -27.68 2.02
N GLN A 162 0.75 -26.84 2.58
CA GLN A 162 1.99 -26.35 1.97
C GLN A 162 1.81 -25.70 0.60
N LEU A 163 0.61 -25.24 0.28
CA LEU A 163 0.28 -24.61 -1.00
C LEU A 163 0.81 -23.17 -1.11
N LEU A 164 1.15 -22.53 0.02
CA LEU A 164 1.79 -21.22 0.06
C LEU A 164 3.30 -21.27 -0.16
N PHE A 165 3.92 -22.44 0.06
CA PHE A 165 5.36 -22.61 -0.05
C PHE A 165 5.78 -22.98 -1.48
N LEU A 166 6.70 -22.19 -2.06
CA LEU A 166 7.14 -22.32 -3.45
C LEU A 166 8.68 -22.37 -3.56
N PRO A 167 9.33 -23.46 -3.09
CA PRO A 167 10.80 -23.52 -3.02
C PRO A 167 11.46 -23.32 -4.40
N LYS A 168 10.98 -24.02 -5.44
CA LYS A 168 11.53 -23.89 -6.81
C LYS A 168 11.42 -22.47 -7.39
N ALA A 169 10.37 -21.73 -7.06
CA ALA A 169 10.22 -20.35 -7.52
C ALA A 169 11.17 -19.41 -6.77
N ARG A 170 11.35 -19.66 -5.45
CA ARG A 170 12.30 -18.90 -4.64
C ARG A 170 13.73 -19.13 -5.12
N ASP A 171 14.13 -20.37 -5.34
CA ASP A 171 15.48 -20.72 -5.78
C ASP A 171 15.79 -20.09 -7.14
N LYS A 172 14.85 -20.14 -8.09
CA LYS A 172 15.01 -19.48 -9.40
C LYS A 172 15.11 -17.96 -9.29
N PHE A 173 14.35 -17.34 -8.38
CA PHE A 173 14.46 -15.91 -8.11
C PHE A 173 15.88 -15.58 -7.64
N TYR A 174 16.41 -16.29 -6.63
CA TYR A 174 17.75 -16.01 -6.10
C TYR A 174 18.86 -16.33 -7.11
N GLN A 175 18.73 -17.36 -7.95
CA GLN A 175 19.67 -17.61 -9.05
C GLN A 175 19.82 -16.40 -9.99
N LEU A 176 18.70 -15.70 -10.30
CA LEU A 176 18.73 -14.50 -11.11
C LEU A 176 19.20 -13.28 -10.32
N TYR A 177 18.77 -13.17 -9.06
CA TYR A 177 19.00 -12.01 -8.20
C TYR A 177 20.48 -11.92 -7.75
N ASP A 178 21.16 -13.03 -7.54
CA ASP A 178 22.56 -13.08 -7.11
C ASP A 178 23.56 -12.80 -8.23
N ASN A 179 23.14 -12.91 -9.49
CA ASN A 179 23.99 -12.57 -10.61
C ASN A 179 24.35 -11.07 -10.57
N ASN A 180 25.63 -10.76 -10.85
CA ASN A 180 26.11 -9.37 -10.93
C ASN A 180 25.77 -8.68 -12.27
N ASN A 181 24.73 -9.15 -12.95
CA ASN A 181 24.29 -8.62 -14.25
C ASN A 181 22.97 -7.84 -14.07
N LEU A 182 22.95 -6.58 -14.52
CA LEU A 182 21.76 -5.71 -14.47
C LEU A 182 20.53 -6.36 -15.13
N ILE A 183 20.73 -7.03 -16.27
CA ILE A 183 19.63 -7.69 -17.00
C ILE A 183 19.02 -8.83 -16.17
N ASP A 184 19.84 -9.58 -15.45
CA ASP A 184 19.35 -10.69 -14.62
C ASP A 184 18.61 -10.19 -13.37
N HIS A 185 19.02 -9.04 -12.81
CA HIS A 185 18.22 -8.37 -11.77
C HIS A 185 16.86 -7.90 -12.28
N ILE A 186 16.80 -7.34 -13.47
CA ILE A 186 15.52 -6.97 -14.09
C ILE A 186 14.68 -8.22 -14.32
N LYS A 187 15.25 -9.30 -14.84
CA LYS A 187 14.55 -10.60 -15.00
C LYS A 187 14.08 -11.15 -13.65
N ALA A 188 14.88 -11.04 -12.57
CA ALA A 188 14.49 -11.45 -11.23
C ALA A 188 13.25 -10.68 -10.74
N ASN A 189 13.20 -9.36 -10.94
CA ASN A 189 12.05 -8.53 -10.59
C ASN A 189 10.79 -8.95 -11.37
N PHE A 190 10.89 -9.17 -12.68
CA PHE A 190 9.77 -9.66 -13.50
C PHE A 190 9.37 -11.09 -13.10
N PHE A 191 10.35 -11.97 -12.81
CA PHE A 191 10.09 -13.33 -12.34
C PHE A 191 9.35 -13.31 -10.99
N MET A 192 9.82 -12.51 -10.03
CA MET A 192 9.16 -12.33 -8.75
C MET A 192 7.72 -11.85 -8.94
N ARG A 193 7.50 -10.85 -9.78
CA ARG A 193 6.17 -10.28 -10.00
C ARG A 193 5.21 -11.26 -10.66
N TYR A 194 5.61 -11.90 -11.77
CA TYR A 194 4.68 -12.65 -12.62
C TYR A 194 4.70 -14.17 -12.35
N GLN A 195 5.76 -14.70 -11.86
CA GLN A 195 5.87 -16.13 -11.61
C GLN A 195 5.76 -16.52 -10.13
N TRP A 196 6.18 -15.66 -9.24
CA TRP A 196 6.06 -15.91 -7.82
C TRP A 196 4.77 -15.29 -7.24
N MET A 197 4.60 -13.97 -7.34
CA MET A 197 3.47 -13.27 -6.71
C MET A 197 2.11 -13.52 -7.37
N LEU A 198 2.05 -13.84 -8.66
CA LEU A 198 0.79 -14.18 -9.35
C LEU A 198 0.43 -15.67 -9.28
N ARG A 199 1.22 -16.52 -8.65
CA ARG A 199 0.81 -17.91 -8.42
C ARG A 199 -0.45 -17.96 -7.56
N LEU A 200 -1.39 -18.82 -7.97
CA LEU A 200 -2.75 -18.86 -7.42
C LEU A 200 -2.77 -18.98 -5.90
N SER A 201 -1.94 -19.83 -5.32
CA SER A 201 -1.88 -20.05 -3.86
C SER A 201 -1.47 -18.81 -3.07
N TYR A 202 -0.42 -18.12 -3.52
CA TYR A 202 0.05 -16.88 -2.88
C TYR A 202 -0.89 -15.71 -3.22
N ALA A 203 -1.26 -15.59 -4.49
CA ALA A 203 -2.09 -14.52 -5.01
C ALA A 203 -3.47 -14.48 -4.33
N ILE A 204 -4.10 -15.63 -4.06
CA ILE A 204 -5.44 -15.67 -3.47
C ILE A 204 -5.47 -14.89 -2.15
N VAL A 205 -4.61 -15.24 -1.19
CA VAL A 205 -4.63 -14.60 0.15
C VAL A 205 -4.35 -13.11 0.05
N PHE A 206 -3.26 -12.74 -0.63
CA PHE A 206 -2.82 -11.36 -0.74
C PHE A 206 -3.81 -10.49 -1.52
N HIS A 207 -4.31 -10.98 -2.66
CA HIS A 207 -5.27 -10.23 -3.48
C HIS A 207 -6.66 -10.14 -2.85
N LEU A 208 -7.11 -11.16 -2.10
CA LEU A 208 -8.38 -11.07 -1.37
C LEU A 208 -8.32 -9.98 -0.29
N ILE A 209 -7.22 -9.89 0.47
CA ILE A 209 -7.06 -8.82 1.46
C ILE A 209 -7.07 -7.46 0.77
N GLN A 210 -6.35 -7.30 -0.33
CA GLN A 210 -6.36 -6.05 -1.08
C GLN A 210 -7.75 -5.72 -1.66
N LEU A 211 -8.47 -6.72 -2.20
CA LEU A 211 -9.82 -6.52 -2.71
C LEU A 211 -10.77 -6.08 -1.60
N GLY A 212 -10.73 -6.73 -0.45
CA GLY A 212 -11.49 -6.32 0.74
C GLY A 212 -11.22 -4.86 1.13
N CYS A 213 -9.94 -4.48 1.19
CA CYS A 213 -9.52 -3.09 1.46
C CYS A 213 -10.02 -2.10 0.39
N LEU A 214 -9.93 -2.45 -0.91
CA LEU A 214 -10.44 -1.60 -2.01
C LEU A 214 -11.95 -1.40 -1.90
N LEU A 215 -12.73 -2.46 -1.67
CA LEU A 215 -14.19 -2.38 -1.52
C LEU A 215 -14.59 -1.52 -0.31
N ILE A 216 -13.91 -1.70 0.83
CA ILE A 216 -14.09 -0.84 1.99
C ILE A 216 -13.75 0.61 1.63
N GLY A 217 -12.68 0.88 0.89
CA GLY A 217 -12.32 2.22 0.43
C GLY A 217 -13.43 2.89 -0.40
N VAL A 218 -14.05 2.14 -1.32
CA VAL A 218 -15.23 2.61 -2.08
C VAL A 218 -16.40 2.94 -1.15
N ALA A 219 -16.68 2.07 -0.17
CA ALA A 219 -17.75 2.26 0.81
C ALA A 219 -17.51 3.51 1.67
N LEU A 220 -16.29 3.71 2.16
CA LEU A 220 -15.90 4.87 2.97
C LEU A 220 -16.05 6.20 2.22
N HIS A 221 -15.77 6.23 0.90
CA HIS A 221 -16.04 7.41 0.09
C HIS A 221 -17.53 7.71 -0.02
N ARG A 222 -18.35 6.70 -0.35
CA ARG A 222 -19.78 6.87 -0.58
C ARG A 222 -20.56 7.25 0.69
N SER A 223 -20.12 6.76 1.85
CA SER A 223 -20.69 7.10 3.15
C SER A 223 -20.21 8.45 3.71
N ASN A 224 -19.32 9.16 3.01
CA ASN A 224 -18.62 10.35 3.52
C ASN A 224 -17.92 10.13 4.87
N TYR A 225 -17.43 8.90 5.13
CA TYR A 225 -16.94 8.47 6.43
C TYR A 225 -15.80 9.32 6.98
N PHE A 226 -14.83 9.70 6.14
CA PHE A 226 -13.72 10.56 6.58
C PHE A 226 -14.18 11.96 7.01
N PHE A 227 -15.25 12.48 6.42
CA PHE A 227 -15.86 13.74 6.86
C PHE A 227 -16.54 13.55 8.22
N ILE A 228 -17.31 12.47 8.39
CA ILE A 228 -17.96 12.12 9.66
C ILE A 228 -16.94 11.97 10.78
N LEU A 229 -15.80 11.31 10.54
CA LEU A 229 -14.76 11.15 11.55
C LEU A 229 -14.12 12.48 11.98
N GLN A 230 -14.00 13.44 11.06
CA GLN A 230 -13.43 14.75 11.39
C GLN A 230 -14.40 15.63 12.18
N THR A 231 -15.71 15.44 12.02
CA THR A 231 -16.75 16.23 12.71
C THR A 231 -17.27 15.57 13.97
N ASN A 232 -17.16 14.23 14.08
CA ASN A 232 -17.65 13.47 15.24
C ASN A 232 -16.51 12.88 16.07
N LEU A 233 -15.95 13.70 16.97
CA LEU A 233 -14.85 13.28 17.85
C LEU A 233 -15.22 12.14 18.78
N LYS A 234 -16.49 12.00 19.20
CA LYS A 234 -16.93 10.87 20.05
C LYS A 234 -16.79 9.54 19.32
N LEU A 235 -17.22 9.50 18.05
CA LEU A 235 -17.06 8.32 17.19
C LEU A 235 -15.58 8.01 16.93
N LEU A 236 -14.78 9.02 16.62
CA LEU A 236 -13.35 8.87 16.37
C LEU A 236 -12.62 8.31 17.60
N ASN A 237 -12.89 8.85 18.81
CA ASN A 237 -12.31 8.36 20.06
C ASN A 237 -12.73 6.92 20.33
N ARG A 238 -13.99 6.56 20.08
CA ARG A 238 -14.48 5.18 20.25
C ARG A 238 -13.73 4.22 19.33
N ILE A 239 -13.56 4.55 18.05
CA ILE A 239 -12.82 3.72 17.08
C ILE A 239 -11.36 3.57 17.52
N LEU A 240 -10.73 4.66 17.94
CA LEU A 240 -9.35 4.68 18.41
C LEU A 240 -9.16 3.75 19.63
N ILE A 241 -10.04 3.87 20.65
CA ILE A 241 -9.94 3.05 21.87
C ILE A 241 -10.23 1.58 21.53
N ILE A 242 -11.29 1.28 20.78
CA ILE A 242 -11.64 -0.10 20.44
C ILE A 242 -10.52 -0.75 19.61
N SER A 243 -10.02 -0.06 18.57
CA SER A 243 -8.95 -0.62 17.73
C SER A 243 -7.66 -0.84 18.52
N LEU A 244 -7.32 0.04 19.48
CA LEU A 244 -6.19 -0.15 20.39
C LEU A 244 -6.37 -1.38 21.27
N LEU A 245 -7.51 -1.46 21.97
CA LEU A 245 -7.78 -2.56 22.91
C LEU A 245 -7.80 -3.93 22.20
N VAL A 246 -8.44 -3.99 21.03
CA VAL A 246 -8.50 -5.23 20.24
C VAL A 246 -7.11 -5.58 19.67
N SER A 247 -6.32 -4.59 19.22
CA SER A 247 -4.93 -4.84 18.78
C SER A 247 -4.07 -5.40 19.90
N ILE A 248 -4.17 -4.86 21.11
CA ILE A 248 -3.45 -5.35 22.29
C ILE A 248 -3.94 -6.78 22.64
N ALA A 249 -5.24 -7.03 22.60
CA ALA A 249 -5.79 -8.36 22.89
C ALA A 249 -5.29 -9.41 21.89
N LEU A 250 -5.24 -9.08 20.57
CA LEU A 250 -4.71 -9.98 19.56
C LEU A 250 -3.21 -10.21 19.70
N PHE A 251 -2.45 -9.17 20.06
CA PHE A 251 -1.02 -9.30 20.33
C PHE A 251 -0.75 -10.30 21.47
N PHE A 252 -1.46 -10.15 22.60
CA PHE A 252 -1.35 -11.11 23.70
C PHE A 252 -1.85 -12.51 23.32
N LEU A 253 -2.95 -12.59 22.54
CA LEU A 253 -3.44 -13.87 22.05
C LEU A 253 -2.39 -14.59 21.20
N GLN A 254 -1.73 -13.87 20.26
CA GLN A 254 -0.65 -14.43 19.45
C GLN A 254 0.53 -14.88 20.33
N PHE A 255 0.92 -14.07 21.32
CA PHE A 255 1.96 -14.44 22.29
C PHE A 255 1.60 -15.73 23.07
N PHE A 256 0.35 -15.89 23.51
CA PHE A 256 -0.09 -17.11 24.21
C PHE A 256 -0.16 -18.31 23.26
N ILE A 257 -0.60 -18.13 22.02
CA ILE A 257 -0.59 -19.18 20.99
C ILE A 257 0.81 -19.73 20.81
N GLU A 258 1.81 -18.87 20.66
CA GLU A 258 3.21 -19.27 20.50
C GLU A 258 3.77 -19.90 21.77
N LYS A 259 3.51 -19.30 22.95
CA LYS A 259 4.04 -19.80 24.23
C LYS A 259 3.48 -21.15 24.65
N PHE A 260 2.20 -21.41 24.37
CA PHE A 260 1.50 -22.64 24.75
C PHE A 260 1.29 -23.61 23.58
N GLU A 261 1.88 -23.32 22.41
CA GLU A 261 1.76 -24.12 21.19
C GLU A 261 0.32 -24.42 20.79
N TRP A 262 -0.58 -23.44 20.95
CA TRP A 262 -1.98 -23.61 20.61
C TRP A 262 -2.14 -23.69 19.08
N LYS A 263 -2.96 -24.61 18.62
CA LYS A 263 -3.22 -24.84 17.19
C LYS A 263 -4.22 -23.86 16.55
N LEU A 264 -4.47 -22.71 17.17
CA LEU A 264 -5.44 -21.74 16.63
C LEU A 264 -5.03 -21.24 15.23
N ASN A 265 -3.76 -20.95 15.02
CA ASN A 265 -3.25 -20.51 13.73
C ASN A 265 -3.35 -21.58 12.63
N ASP A 266 -3.52 -22.87 12.98
CA ASP A 266 -3.79 -23.94 12.01
C ASP A 266 -5.19 -23.81 11.39
N TYR A 267 -6.10 -23.14 12.07
CA TYR A 267 -7.49 -22.91 11.63
C TYR A 267 -7.74 -21.49 11.19
N TYR A 268 -7.20 -20.50 11.92
CA TYR A 268 -7.40 -19.08 11.69
C TYR A 268 -6.11 -18.29 11.93
N ASN A 269 -5.48 -17.83 10.86
CA ASN A 269 -4.22 -17.10 10.93
C ASN A 269 -4.45 -15.65 11.35
N LEU A 270 -3.97 -15.28 12.54
CA LEU A 270 -4.17 -13.95 13.14
C LEU A 270 -3.29 -12.85 12.54
N TYR A 271 -2.32 -13.18 11.68
CA TYR A 271 -1.36 -12.21 11.15
C TYR A 271 -2.01 -10.99 10.49
N TYR A 272 -2.89 -11.18 9.51
CA TYR A 272 -3.52 -10.05 8.83
C TYR A 272 -4.58 -9.32 9.66
N PRO A 273 -5.48 -9.98 10.42
CA PRO A 273 -6.39 -9.31 11.33
C PRO A 273 -5.69 -8.35 12.30
N GLU A 274 -4.59 -8.77 12.91
CA GLU A 274 -3.79 -7.92 13.79
C GLU A 274 -3.24 -6.69 13.04
N LYS A 275 -2.63 -6.89 11.86
CA LYS A 275 -2.06 -5.80 11.05
C LYS A 275 -3.14 -4.78 10.62
N LEU A 276 -4.32 -5.25 10.23
CA LEU A 276 -5.43 -4.38 9.83
C LEU A 276 -5.97 -3.56 11.02
N LEU A 277 -6.04 -4.13 12.20
CA LEU A 277 -6.48 -3.40 13.41
C LEU A 277 -5.47 -2.32 13.82
N ILE A 278 -4.17 -2.63 13.79
CA ILE A 278 -3.13 -1.63 14.03
C ILE A 278 -3.17 -0.53 12.95
N MET A 279 -3.47 -0.86 11.69
CA MET A 279 -3.68 0.13 10.61
C MET A 279 -4.87 1.05 10.94
N ILE A 280 -6.00 0.51 11.40
CA ILE A 280 -7.16 1.30 11.81
C ILE A 280 -6.80 2.21 12.99
N PHE A 281 -6.11 1.69 14.00
CA PHE A 281 -5.64 2.46 15.14
C PHE A 281 -4.71 3.61 14.72
N THR A 282 -3.66 3.33 13.96
CA THR A 282 -2.68 4.35 13.52
C THR A 282 -3.34 5.41 12.63
N SER A 283 -4.23 5.01 11.72
CA SER A 283 -4.99 5.93 10.88
C SER A 283 -5.92 6.83 11.71
N SER A 284 -6.59 6.26 12.72
CA SER A 284 -7.45 7.01 13.64
C SER A 284 -6.66 8.00 14.51
N CYS A 285 -5.46 7.61 14.97
CA CYS A 285 -4.53 8.52 15.66
C CYS A 285 -4.14 9.71 14.78
N ILE A 286 -3.81 9.46 13.51
CA ILE A 286 -3.46 10.53 12.56
C ILE A 286 -4.64 11.49 12.36
N ILE A 287 -5.87 10.96 12.19
CA ILE A 287 -7.07 11.78 12.04
C ILE A 287 -7.32 12.59 13.30
N TRP A 288 -7.18 11.97 14.49
CA TRP A 288 -7.37 12.64 15.77
C TRP A 288 -6.36 13.78 15.99
N LEU A 289 -5.08 13.52 15.73
CA LEU A 289 -4.02 14.54 15.82
C LEU A 289 -4.24 15.69 14.81
N TYR A 290 -4.72 15.36 13.61
CA TYR A 290 -5.04 16.36 12.59
C TYR A 290 -6.19 17.26 13.02
N VAL A 291 -7.31 16.68 13.51
CA VAL A 291 -8.49 17.42 13.95
C VAL A 291 -8.20 18.25 15.21
N SER A 292 -7.37 17.74 16.12
CA SER A 292 -6.93 18.48 17.31
C SER A 292 -6.03 19.68 17.01
N GLY A 293 -5.61 19.85 15.76
CA GLY A 293 -4.74 20.95 15.34
C GLY A 293 -3.30 20.85 15.83
N LYS A 294 -2.94 19.73 16.45
CA LYS A 294 -1.57 19.44 16.90
C LYS A 294 -0.68 19.06 15.70
N VAL A 295 0.62 19.35 15.77
CA VAL A 295 1.62 18.85 14.80
C VAL A 295 1.37 19.30 13.34
N LYS A 296 0.83 20.48 13.11
CA LYS A 296 0.46 21.02 11.78
C LYS A 296 1.59 20.94 10.74
N TYR A 297 2.83 21.12 11.15
CA TYR A 297 4.00 21.09 10.25
C TYR A 297 4.23 19.70 9.66
N ILE A 298 4.11 18.64 10.47
CA ILE A 298 4.25 17.25 10.02
C ILE A 298 3.13 16.91 9.05
N PHE A 299 1.90 17.26 9.36
CA PHE A 299 0.75 17.01 8.48
C PHE A 299 0.84 17.78 7.17
N SER A 300 1.34 19.02 7.18
CA SER A 300 1.61 19.76 5.95
C SER A 300 2.68 19.07 5.09
N ALA A 301 3.68 18.46 5.70
CA ALA A 301 4.71 17.69 4.99
C ALA A 301 4.14 16.40 4.39
N LEU A 302 3.44 15.59 5.20
CA LEU A 302 2.79 14.35 4.76
C LEU A 302 1.76 14.61 3.66
N GLN A 303 0.97 15.69 3.75
CA GLN A 303 0.03 16.09 2.72
C GLN A 303 0.70 16.33 1.37
N LYS A 304 1.87 16.96 1.36
CA LYS A 304 2.60 17.25 0.11
C LYS A 304 3.14 15.98 -0.53
N ILE A 305 3.73 15.08 0.25
CA ILE A 305 4.13 13.75 -0.22
C ILE A 305 2.91 12.98 -0.74
N GLY A 306 1.81 12.96 0.00
CA GLY A 306 0.60 12.26 -0.39
C GLY A 306 -0.08 12.82 -1.64
N LYS A 307 0.14 14.09 -2.01
CA LYS A 307 -0.26 14.64 -3.31
C LYS A 307 0.57 14.12 -4.47
N MET A 308 1.77 13.63 -4.21
CA MET A 308 2.73 13.11 -5.18
C MET A 308 3.06 11.63 -4.90
N THR A 309 2.08 10.86 -4.43
CA THR A 309 2.28 9.47 -3.97
C THR A 309 2.90 8.59 -5.05
N LEU A 310 2.39 8.65 -6.28
CA LEU A 310 2.86 7.82 -7.39
C LEU A 310 4.28 8.21 -7.81
N THR A 311 4.55 9.51 -7.96
CA THR A 311 5.90 10.02 -8.26
C THR A 311 6.90 9.59 -7.19
N ASN A 312 6.57 9.80 -5.91
CA ASN A 312 7.46 9.45 -4.80
C ASN A 312 7.66 7.93 -4.68
N TYR A 313 6.61 7.13 -4.92
CA TYR A 313 6.70 5.67 -4.91
C TYR A 313 7.66 5.13 -5.98
N LEU A 314 7.58 5.64 -7.22
CA LEU A 314 8.50 5.23 -8.27
C LEU A 314 9.94 5.67 -7.95
N ILE A 315 10.14 6.88 -7.45
CA ILE A 315 11.47 7.37 -7.04
C ILE A 315 12.06 6.48 -5.95
N GLN A 316 11.28 6.05 -4.95
CA GLN A 316 11.76 5.13 -3.90
C GLN A 316 12.31 3.83 -4.49
N ASN A 317 11.59 3.25 -5.46
CA ASN A 317 11.97 1.99 -6.09
C ASN A 317 13.20 2.16 -7.00
N ILE A 318 13.32 3.28 -7.72
CA ILE A 318 14.52 3.60 -8.50
C ILE A 318 15.74 3.76 -7.57
N VAL A 319 15.58 4.51 -6.48
CA VAL A 319 16.67 4.72 -5.51
C VAL A 319 17.08 3.40 -4.86
N SER A 320 16.13 2.57 -4.46
CA SER A 320 16.44 1.25 -3.88
C SER A 320 17.16 0.33 -4.86
N PHE A 321 16.76 0.35 -6.13
CA PHE A 321 17.41 -0.42 -7.18
C PHE A 321 18.87 0.00 -7.37
N VAL A 322 19.13 1.31 -7.49
CA VAL A 322 20.49 1.82 -7.68
C VAL A 322 21.36 1.55 -6.45
N LEU A 323 20.86 1.85 -5.25
CA LEU A 323 21.67 1.75 -4.03
C LEU A 323 21.89 0.29 -3.61
N PHE A 324 20.85 -0.52 -3.55
CA PHE A 324 20.93 -1.82 -2.88
C PHE A 324 21.08 -3.00 -3.84
N ILE A 325 20.60 -2.86 -5.07
CA ILE A 325 20.67 -3.94 -6.06
C ILE A 325 21.87 -3.76 -6.97
N TYR A 326 22.10 -2.55 -7.48
CA TYR A 326 23.23 -2.29 -8.39
C TYR A 326 24.56 -2.11 -7.63
N LEU A 327 24.60 -1.25 -6.61
CA LEU A 327 25.81 -0.99 -5.81
C LEU A 327 26.09 -2.09 -4.78
N LYS A 328 25.07 -2.84 -4.33
CA LYS A 328 25.13 -3.94 -3.36
C LYS A 328 26.05 -3.67 -2.17
N PRO A 329 25.80 -2.61 -1.37
CA PRO A 329 26.65 -2.32 -0.22
C PRO A 329 26.51 -3.43 0.82
N ASN A 330 27.61 -3.85 1.41
CA ASN A 330 27.60 -4.80 2.53
C ASN A 330 27.21 -4.08 3.84
N TRP A 331 25.97 -3.63 3.91
CA TRP A 331 25.42 -2.88 5.03
C TRP A 331 24.54 -3.76 5.92
N ASP A 332 24.49 -3.44 7.21
CA ASP A 332 23.55 -4.01 8.15
C ASP A 332 22.16 -3.38 8.01
N LEU A 333 21.14 -4.04 8.57
CA LEU A 333 19.73 -3.66 8.49
C LEU A 333 19.49 -2.18 8.87
N GLN A 334 20.19 -1.70 9.90
CA GLN A 334 20.06 -0.32 10.37
C GLN A 334 20.38 0.72 9.29
N TRP A 335 21.32 0.44 8.38
CA TRP A 335 21.66 1.35 7.28
C TRP A 335 20.58 1.38 6.21
N TYR A 336 19.90 0.24 5.94
CA TYR A 336 18.73 0.20 5.06
C TYR A 336 17.59 1.03 5.65
N PHE A 337 17.34 0.90 6.96
CA PHE A 337 16.35 1.70 7.67
C PHE A 337 16.67 3.19 7.64
N LEU A 338 17.90 3.58 7.98
CA LEU A 338 18.35 4.99 7.96
C LEU A 338 18.28 5.58 6.54
N THR A 339 18.64 4.80 5.52
CA THR A 339 18.53 5.23 4.12
C THR A 339 17.06 5.44 3.74
N ALA A 340 16.14 4.55 4.14
CA ALA A 340 14.72 4.73 3.89
C ALA A 340 14.19 6.02 4.54
N CYS A 341 14.57 6.31 5.78
CA CYS A 341 14.24 7.56 6.47
C CYS A 341 14.83 8.78 5.75
N GLY A 342 16.10 8.72 5.35
CA GLY A 342 16.79 9.79 4.62
C GLY A 342 16.12 10.09 3.28
N VAL A 343 15.84 9.06 2.49
CA VAL A 343 15.12 9.19 1.21
C VAL A 343 13.75 9.82 1.43
N PHE A 344 13.02 9.39 2.46
CA PHE A 344 11.70 9.96 2.76
C PHE A 344 11.77 11.43 3.15
N ILE A 345 12.79 11.86 3.94
CA ILE A 345 13.02 13.25 4.27
C ILE A 345 13.34 14.08 3.01
N ILE A 346 14.19 13.56 2.12
CA ILE A 346 14.50 14.22 0.84
C ILE A 346 13.23 14.37 0.01
N GLN A 347 12.36 13.37 -0.02
CA GLN A 347 11.08 13.42 -0.72
C GLN A 347 10.12 14.47 -0.11
N ILE A 348 10.12 14.65 1.22
CA ILE A 348 9.37 15.75 1.85
C ILE A 348 9.85 17.10 1.31
N LEU A 349 11.16 17.34 1.32
CA LEU A 349 11.77 18.60 0.87
C LEU A 349 11.49 18.83 -0.62
N TYR A 350 11.71 17.80 -1.45
CA TYR A 350 11.41 17.84 -2.89
C TYR A 350 9.94 18.11 -3.17
N SER A 351 9.02 17.37 -2.54
CA SER A 351 7.58 17.56 -2.75
C SER A 351 7.11 18.95 -2.30
N LYS A 352 7.69 19.48 -1.21
CA LYS A 352 7.42 20.84 -0.75
C LYS A 352 7.88 21.90 -1.75
N TRP A 353 9.10 21.75 -2.28
CA TRP A 353 9.66 22.65 -3.29
C TRP A 353 8.89 22.56 -4.61
N TRP A 354 8.63 21.32 -5.11
CA TRP A 354 7.94 21.07 -6.37
C TRP A 354 6.53 21.64 -6.38
N LEU A 355 5.71 21.35 -5.36
CA LEU A 355 4.32 21.79 -5.27
C LEU A 355 4.15 23.30 -5.01
N LYS A 356 5.23 24.06 -4.77
CA LYS A 356 5.18 25.51 -4.83
C LYS A 356 5.01 26.04 -6.25
N LYS A 357 5.64 25.38 -7.22
CA LYS A 357 5.70 25.80 -8.63
C LYS A 357 4.73 25.05 -9.53
N TYR A 358 4.36 23.81 -9.16
CA TYR A 358 3.60 22.89 -10.00
C TYR A 358 2.35 22.38 -9.30
N ASN A 359 1.33 22.03 -10.10
CA ASN A 359 0.02 21.57 -9.61
C ASN A 359 -0.02 20.09 -9.20
N TYR A 360 0.80 19.25 -9.83
CA TYR A 360 0.81 17.79 -9.71
C TYR A 360 2.25 17.28 -9.63
N GLY A 361 2.44 16.08 -9.09
CA GLY A 361 3.68 15.33 -9.31
C GLY A 361 3.83 14.96 -10.79
N VAL A 362 5.05 14.67 -11.21
CA VAL A 362 5.36 14.40 -12.63
C VAL A 362 4.56 13.20 -13.15
N ILE A 363 4.56 12.09 -12.42
CA ILE A 363 3.88 10.86 -12.83
C ILE A 363 2.36 11.00 -12.70
N GLU A 364 1.85 11.68 -11.66
CA GLU A 364 0.43 12.00 -11.52
C GLU A 364 -0.07 12.86 -12.68
N TRP A 365 0.71 13.83 -13.09
CA TRP A 365 0.40 14.69 -14.24
C TRP A 365 0.39 13.88 -15.54
N LEU A 366 1.43 13.08 -15.80
CA LEU A 366 1.52 12.21 -16.97
C LEU A 366 0.33 11.26 -17.05
N TRP A 367 0.06 10.53 -15.95
CA TRP A 367 -1.07 9.61 -15.86
C TRP A 367 -2.41 10.31 -16.10
N ARG A 368 -2.56 11.54 -15.61
CA ARG A 368 -3.75 12.38 -15.85
C ARG A 368 -3.85 12.74 -17.34
N CYS A 369 -2.81 13.28 -17.96
CA CYS A 369 -2.82 13.66 -19.37
C CYS A 369 -3.17 12.48 -20.28
N LEU A 370 -2.54 11.33 -20.06
CA LEU A 370 -2.79 10.11 -20.81
C LEU A 370 -4.20 9.58 -20.62
N SER A 371 -4.72 9.62 -19.38
CA SER A 371 -6.08 9.17 -19.07
C SER A 371 -7.16 10.01 -19.74
N TYR A 372 -6.99 11.34 -19.72
CA TYR A 372 -7.96 12.28 -20.29
C TYR A 372 -7.74 12.56 -21.78
N GLY A 373 -6.60 12.13 -22.36
CA GLY A 373 -6.23 12.39 -23.77
C GLY A 373 -6.01 13.88 -24.07
N ARG A 374 -5.62 14.68 -23.06
CA ARG A 374 -5.30 16.10 -23.21
C ARG A 374 -4.20 16.52 -22.24
N ILE A 375 -3.43 17.52 -22.64
CA ILE A 375 -2.38 18.08 -21.78
C ILE A 375 -3.00 19.05 -20.78
N PHE A 376 -2.77 18.80 -19.48
CA PHE A 376 -3.13 19.69 -18.40
C PHE A 376 -1.99 20.64 -18.10
N GLN A 377 -2.30 21.85 -17.65
CA GLN A 377 -1.31 22.81 -17.20
C GLN A 377 -0.58 22.24 -15.96
N LEU A 378 0.72 21.98 -16.08
CA LEU A 378 1.56 21.48 -15.00
C LEU A 378 2.00 22.62 -14.07
N LYS A 379 2.48 23.73 -14.65
CA LYS A 379 2.92 24.92 -13.90
C LYS A 379 1.70 25.67 -13.33
N LYS A 380 1.85 26.24 -12.12
CA LYS A 380 0.85 27.13 -11.52
C LYS A 380 0.81 28.47 -12.20
#